data_5ba7d6169e27a8827236c6af461871b4
#
_entry.id   5ba7d6169e27a8827236c6af461871b4
#
_cell.length_a   1.000
_cell.length_b   1.000
_cell.length_c   1.000
_cell.angle_alpha   90.00
_cell.angle_beta   90.00
_cell.angle_gamma   90.00
#
_symmetry.space_group_name_H-M   'P 1'
#
loop_
_entity.id
_entity.type
_entity.pdbx_description
1 polymer ?
#
loop_
_entity_poly.entity_id
_entity_poly.type
_entity_poly.pdbx_seq_one_letter_code
_entity_poly.pdbx_strand_id
1 'polypeptide(L)'
;MSKRSDSLYVRDIKEAIEAVFSYTRGITLDDFKLDRMRYSAVIREFELIGEAVGSLADTVKKNYPHIAWQDIKDFRNLLTHEYFGVDLEIVWNIIRSDLPSLYETIIRIDKETTSDH
;
A
#
# COMPACT_ATOMS: atom_id res chain seq x y z
N MET A 1 -14.64 -17.63 16.44
CA MET A 1 -13.38 -16.91 16.22
C MET A 1 -13.65 -15.61 15.47
N SER A 2 -13.25 -14.52 16.05
CA SER A 2 -13.48 -13.22 15.42
C SER A 2 -12.39 -12.90 14.40
N LYS A 3 -12.80 -12.41 13.25
CA LYS A 3 -11.88 -11.86 12.26
C LYS A 3 -11.77 -10.37 12.50
N ARG A 4 -10.61 -9.79 12.14
CA ARG A 4 -10.52 -8.34 12.06
C ARG A 4 -11.54 -7.84 11.05
N SER A 5 -12.19 -6.74 11.35
CA SER A 5 -13.14 -6.13 10.42
C SER A 5 -12.39 -5.50 9.23
N ASP A 6 -13.07 -5.41 8.11
CA ASP A 6 -12.52 -4.73 6.93
C ASP A 6 -12.11 -3.28 7.23
N SER A 7 -12.84 -2.60 8.13
CA SER A 7 -12.50 -1.24 8.49
C SER A 7 -11.10 -1.12 9.10
N LEU A 8 -10.67 -2.13 9.86
CA LEU A 8 -9.32 -2.13 10.43
C LEU A 8 -8.25 -2.34 9.36
N TYR A 9 -8.49 -3.25 8.41
CA TYR A 9 -7.56 -3.46 7.30
C TYR A 9 -7.47 -2.21 6.41
N VAL A 10 -8.59 -1.57 6.14
CA VAL A 10 -8.62 -0.33 5.36
C VAL A 10 -7.82 0.76 6.08
N ARG A 11 -7.97 0.87 7.39
CA ARG A 11 -7.19 1.83 8.18
C ARG A 11 -5.70 1.53 8.12
N ASP A 12 -5.32 0.25 8.21
CA ASP A 12 -3.91 -0.14 8.11
C ASP A 12 -3.32 0.27 6.76
N ILE A 13 -4.08 0.05 5.68
CA ILE A 13 -3.65 0.45 4.33
C ILE A 13 -3.48 1.96 4.26
N LYS A 14 -4.46 2.71 4.75
CA LYS A 14 -4.43 4.17 4.75
C LYS A 14 -3.19 4.69 5.48
N GLU A 15 -2.95 4.19 6.68
CA GLU A 15 -1.81 4.63 7.49
C GLU A 15 -0.48 4.29 6.84
N ALA A 16 -0.38 3.10 6.23
CA ALA A 16 0.84 2.69 5.54
C ALA A 16 1.12 3.58 4.32
N ILE A 17 0.08 3.93 3.54
CA ILE A 17 0.24 4.83 2.40
C ILE A 17 0.70 6.21 2.88
N GLU A 18 0.09 6.72 3.94
CA GLU A 18 0.48 8.01 4.52
C GLU A 18 1.94 8.00 4.98
N ALA A 19 2.38 6.89 5.56
CA ALA A 19 3.77 6.72 5.96
C ALA A 19 4.70 6.77 4.76
N VAL A 20 4.36 6.09 3.66
CA VAL A 20 5.17 6.12 2.44
C VAL A 20 5.30 7.55 1.91
N PHE A 21 4.20 8.28 1.84
CA PHE A 21 4.23 9.68 1.40
C PHE A 21 5.11 10.53 2.31
N SER A 22 5.01 10.32 3.62
CA SER A 22 5.82 11.04 4.59
C SER A 22 7.31 10.75 4.40
N TYR A 23 7.68 9.49 4.19
CA TYR A 23 9.07 9.09 4.02
C TYR A 23 9.68 9.61 2.72
N THR A 24 8.87 9.88 1.72
CA THR A 24 9.36 10.26 0.39
C THR A 24 9.10 11.73 0.02
N ARG A 25 8.51 12.49 0.94
CA ARG A 25 8.18 13.90 0.68
C ARG A 25 9.44 14.71 0.50
N GLY A 26 9.50 15.45 -0.62
CA GLY A 26 10.57 16.41 -0.84
C GLY A 26 11.90 15.82 -1.26
N ILE A 27 11.98 14.53 -1.53
CA ILE A 27 13.23 13.89 -1.97
C ILE A 27 13.14 13.49 -3.44
N THR A 28 14.29 13.27 -4.05
CA THR A 28 14.39 12.81 -5.44
C THR A 28 14.58 11.30 -5.48
N LEU A 29 14.45 10.72 -6.69
CA LEU A 29 14.75 9.30 -6.88
C LEU A 29 16.19 8.97 -6.46
N ASP A 30 17.15 9.83 -6.79
CA ASP A 30 18.54 9.59 -6.42
C ASP A 30 18.70 9.58 -4.89
N ASP A 31 18.06 10.51 -4.18
CA ASP A 31 18.06 10.51 -2.72
C ASP A 31 17.51 9.20 -2.18
N PHE A 32 16.43 8.73 -2.76
CA PHE A 32 15.76 7.50 -2.34
C PHE A 32 16.67 6.28 -2.51
N LYS A 33 17.34 6.18 -3.65
CA LYS A 33 18.24 5.06 -3.95
C LYS A 33 19.44 5.01 -3.01
N LEU A 34 19.87 6.15 -2.50
CA LEU A 34 21.07 6.26 -1.65
C LEU A 34 20.75 6.14 -0.16
N ASP A 35 19.49 6.12 0.22
CA ASP A 35 19.08 6.11 1.63
C ASP A 35 18.46 4.76 1.98
N ARG A 36 19.30 3.83 2.42
CA ARG A 36 18.87 2.45 2.73
C ARG A 36 17.80 2.43 3.83
N MET A 37 17.95 3.25 4.86
CA MET A 37 16.96 3.28 5.94
C MET A 37 15.59 3.67 5.38
N ARG A 38 15.56 4.66 4.49
CA ARG A 38 14.33 5.18 3.92
C ARG A 38 13.68 4.17 2.98
N TYR A 39 14.43 3.61 2.01
CA TYR A 39 13.81 2.67 1.10
C TYR A 39 13.42 1.35 1.79
N SER A 40 14.14 0.94 2.83
CA SER A 40 13.75 -0.23 3.61
C SER A 40 12.43 0.01 4.35
N ALA A 41 12.25 1.20 4.92
CA ALA A 41 11.01 1.57 5.57
C ALA A 41 9.84 1.60 4.58
N VAL A 42 10.05 2.14 3.38
CA VAL A 42 9.03 2.16 2.33
C VAL A 42 8.64 0.75 1.92
N ILE A 43 9.62 -0.11 1.70
CA ILE A 43 9.36 -1.52 1.31
C ILE A 43 8.53 -2.21 2.39
N ARG A 44 8.85 -1.97 3.66
CA ARG A 44 8.08 -2.55 4.77
C ARG A 44 6.63 -2.10 4.73
N GLU A 45 6.37 -0.82 4.45
CA GLU A 45 5.00 -0.33 4.34
C GLU A 45 4.26 -0.99 3.16
N PHE A 46 4.93 -1.18 2.03
CA PHE A 46 4.31 -1.89 0.91
C PHE A 46 3.96 -3.34 1.24
N GLU A 47 4.79 -4.01 2.03
CA GLU A 47 4.47 -5.36 2.49
C GLU A 47 3.21 -5.36 3.36
N LEU A 48 3.08 -4.38 4.26
CA LEU A 48 1.90 -4.23 5.11
C LEU A 48 0.65 -3.94 4.28
N ILE A 49 0.77 -3.09 3.26
CA ILE A 49 -0.35 -2.81 2.33
C ILE A 49 -0.80 -4.10 1.66
N GLY A 50 0.13 -4.88 1.13
CA GLY A 50 -0.20 -6.13 0.45
C GLY A 50 -0.85 -7.15 1.36
N GLU A 51 -0.39 -7.26 2.60
CA GLU A 51 -0.99 -8.16 3.60
C GLU A 51 -2.43 -7.75 3.90
N ALA A 52 -2.66 -6.45 4.13
CA ALA A 52 -3.99 -5.95 4.45
C ALA A 52 -4.95 -6.10 3.26
N VAL A 53 -4.47 -5.82 2.05
CA VAL A 53 -5.27 -6.01 0.83
C VAL A 53 -5.66 -7.49 0.70
N GLY A 54 -4.73 -8.40 0.98
CA GLY A 54 -5.03 -9.84 0.94
C GLY A 54 -6.11 -10.26 1.92
N SER A 55 -6.29 -9.51 3.00
CA SER A 55 -7.25 -9.82 4.05
C SER A 55 -8.62 -9.14 3.86
N LEU A 56 -8.73 -8.19 2.94
CA LEU A 56 -10.00 -7.54 2.64
C LEU A 56 -10.98 -8.52 2.01
N ALA A 57 -12.26 -8.39 2.36
CA ALA A 57 -13.31 -9.20 1.78
C ALA A 57 -13.45 -8.93 0.28
N ASP A 58 -13.78 -9.97 -0.48
CA ASP A 58 -13.99 -9.84 -1.92
C ASP A 58 -15.12 -8.87 -2.26
N THR A 59 -16.13 -8.77 -1.40
CA THR A 59 -17.24 -7.83 -1.60
C THR A 59 -16.76 -6.38 -1.63
N VAL A 60 -15.78 -6.03 -0.78
CA VAL A 60 -15.21 -4.70 -0.78
C VAL A 60 -14.45 -4.45 -2.10
N LYS A 61 -13.62 -5.42 -2.50
CA LYS A 61 -12.82 -5.30 -3.72
C LYS A 61 -13.68 -5.18 -4.97
N LYS A 62 -14.80 -5.91 -5.03
CA LYS A 62 -15.71 -5.89 -6.19
C LYS A 62 -16.37 -4.53 -6.38
N ASN A 63 -16.54 -3.76 -5.30
CA ASN A 63 -17.11 -2.43 -5.38
C ASN A 63 -16.15 -1.40 -5.96
N TYR A 64 -14.86 -1.74 -6.06
CA TYR A 64 -13.81 -0.84 -6.56
C TYR A 64 -12.94 -1.57 -7.60
N PRO A 65 -13.56 -1.99 -8.73
CA PRO A 65 -12.86 -2.84 -9.71
C PRO A 65 -11.75 -2.12 -10.49
N HIS A 66 -11.69 -0.79 -10.41
CA HIS A 66 -10.63 -0.04 -11.07
C HIS A 66 -9.28 -0.15 -10.35
N ILE A 67 -9.26 -0.67 -9.13
CA ILE A 67 -8.03 -0.94 -8.39
C ILE A 67 -7.53 -2.34 -8.77
N ALA A 68 -6.25 -2.44 -9.12
CA ALA A 68 -5.62 -3.72 -9.46
C ALA A 68 -5.22 -4.45 -8.19
N TRP A 69 -6.21 -4.96 -7.45
CA TRP A 69 -6.00 -5.60 -6.15
C TRP A 69 -5.01 -6.76 -6.20
N GLN A 70 -5.08 -7.57 -7.26
CA GLN A 70 -4.19 -8.72 -7.39
C GLN A 70 -2.74 -8.27 -7.62
N ASP A 71 -2.54 -7.19 -8.38
CA ASP A 71 -1.20 -6.67 -8.63
C ASP A 71 -0.56 -6.19 -7.31
N ILE A 72 -1.35 -5.63 -6.40
CA ILE A 72 -0.85 -5.20 -5.10
C ILE A 72 -0.34 -6.41 -4.31
N LYS A 73 -1.09 -7.49 -4.30
CA LYS A 73 -0.68 -8.73 -3.63
C LYS A 73 0.56 -9.34 -4.28
N ASP A 74 0.61 -9.34 -5.60
CA ASP A 74 1.74 -9.87 -6.34
C ASP A 74 3.01 -9.06 -6.07
N PHE A 75 2.89 -7.75 -6.00
CA PHE A 75 4.00 -6.87 -5.66
C PHE A 75 4.53 -7.14 -4.25
N ARG A 76 3.64 -7.33 -3.29
CA ARG A 76 4.02 -7.70 -1.92
C ARG A 76 4.81 -9.02 -1.91
N ASN A 77 4.36 -10.01 -2.68
CA ASN A 77 5.05 -11.28 -2.77
C ASN A 77 6.44 -11.13 -3.39
N LEU A 78 6.56 -10.29 -4.42
CA LEU A 78 7.84 -9.97 -5.03
C LEU A 78 8.79 -9.35 -4.00
N LEU A 79 8.33 -8.38 -3.24
CA LEU A 79 9.13 -7.71 -2.22
C LEU A 79 9.60 -8.68 -1.13
N THR A 80 8.75 -9.62 -0.74
CA THR A 80 9.07 -10.59 0.31
C THR A 80 10.15 -11.57 -0.15
N HIS A 81 10.07 -12.03 -1.40
CA HIS A 81 10.96 -13.08 -1.90
C HIS A 81 12.22 -12.57 -2.58
N GLU A 82 12.21 -11.32 -3.07
CA GLU A 82 13.32 -10.78 -3.85
C GLU A 82 13.82 -9.45 -3.27
N TYR A 83 13.87 -9.36 -1.96
CA TYR A 83 14.23 -8.12 -1.26
C TYR A 83 15.51 -7.47 -1.79
N PHE A 84 16.57 -8.28 -2.00
CA PHE A 84 17.86 -7.75 -2.46
C PHE A 84 17.89 -7.43 -3.95
N GLY A 85 16.93 -7.96 -4.71
CA GLY A 85 16.85 -7.70 -6.15
C GLY A 85 15.77 -6.70 -6.54
N VAL A 86 15.16 -6.03 -5.57
CA VAL A 86 14.08 -5.08 -5.85
C VAL A 86 14.63 -3.86 -6.57
N ASP A 87 14.00 -3.53 -7.69
CA ASP A 87 14.31 -2.33 -8.46
C ASP A 87 13.66 -1.12 -7.79
N LEU A 88 14.47 -0.29 -7.15
CA LEU A 88 13.99 0.89 -6.42
C LEU A 88 13.34 1.92 -7.33
N GLU A 89 13.70 1.94 -8.61
CA GLU A 89 13.06 2.83 -9.57
C GLU A 89 11.60 2.43 -9.81
N ILE A 90 11.34 1.12 -9.88
CA ILE A 90 9.96 0.61 -9.98
C ILE A 90 9.16 1.00 -8.75
N VAL A 91 9.73 0.82 -7.56
CA VAL A 91 9.08 1.22 -6.31
C VAL A 91 8.76 2.71 -6.32
N TRP A 92 9.72 3.54 -6.74
CA TRP A 92 9.55 4.99 -6.82
C TRP A 92 8.42 5.37 -7.77
N ASN A 93 8.37 4.73 -8.95
CA ASN A 93 7.33 5.01 -9.94
C ASN A 93 5.94 4.64 -9.40
N ILE A 94 5.83 3.56 -8.65
CA ILE A 94 4.56 3.17 -8.02
C ILE A 94 4.13 4.24 -7.02
N ILE A 95 5.05 4.77 -6.22
CA ILE A 95 4.75 5.84 -5.24
C ILE A 95 4.21 7.07 -5.96
N ARG A 96 4.78 7.42 -7.10
CA ARG A 96 4.42 8.66 -7.81
C ARG A 96 3.18 8.52 -8.68
N SER A 97 2.96 7.33 -9.28
CA SER A 97 1.92 7.13 -10.28
C SER A 97 0.70 6.39 -9.75
N ASP A 98 0.90 5.31 -9.02
CA ASP A 98 -0.20 4.42 -8.64
C ASP A 98 -0.74 4.68 -7.24
N LEU A 99 0.15 5.02 -6.31
CA LEU A 99 -0.22 5.14 -4.90
C LEU A 99 -1.21 6.28 -4.63
N PRO A 100 -1.12 7.44 -5.29
CA PRO A 100 -2.11 8.51 -5.06
C PRO A 100 -3.54 8.08 -5.39
N SER A 101 -3.75 7.34 -6.48
CA SER A 101 -5.07 6.84 -6.86
C SER A 101 -5.59 5.82 -5.86
N LEU A 102 -4.74 4.91 -5.42
CA LEU A 102 -5.11 3.94 -4.40
C LEU A 102 -5.50 4.66 -3.11
N TYR A 103 -4.75 5.68 -2.73
CA TYR A 103 -5.02 6.45 -1.52
C TYR A 103 -6.40 7.10 -1.56
N GLU A 104 -6.76 7.73 -2.67
CA GLU A 104 -8.09 8.34 -2.83
C GLU A 104 -9.20 7.31 -2.65
N THR A 105 -9.03 6.13 -3.24
CA THR A 105 -10.00 5.05 -3.12
C THR A 105 -10.08 4.54 -1.68
N ILE A 106 -8.94 4.36 -1.04
CA ILE A 106 -8.89 3.87 0.35
C ILE A 106 -9.56 4.87 1.31
N ILE A 107 -9.37 6.16 1.10
CA ILE A 107 -10.06 7.17 1.91
C ILE A 107 -11.57 7.05 1.75
N ARG A 108 -12.04 6.84 0.53
CA ARG A 108 -13.46 6.68 0.25
C ARG A 108 -14.02 5.43 0.95
N ILE A 109 -13.30 4.31 0.85
CA ILE A 109 -13.70 3.07 1.51
C ILE A 109 -13.74 3.26 3.03
N ASP A 110 -12.73 3.94 3.58
CA ASP A 110 -12.64 4.20 5.01
C ASP A 110 -13.86 4.98 5.52
N LYS A 111 -14.28 6.01 4.77
CA LYS A 111 -15.47 6.79 5.13
C LYS A 111 -16.73 5.95 5.07
N GLU A 112 -16.87 5.11 4.04
CA GLU A 112 -18.04 4.25 3.87
C GLU A 112 -18.14 3.20 4.96
N THR A 113 -17.02 2.54 5.29
CA THR A 113 -17.01 1.50 6.32
C THR A 113 -17.19 2.08 7.71
N THR A 114 -16.75 3.31 7.95
CA THR A 114 -16.91 3.96 9.25
C THR A 114 -18.33 4.47 9.45
N SER A 115 -19.00 4.93 8.37
CA SER A 115 -20.34 5.49 8.47
C SER A 115 -21.43 4.45 8.52
N ASP A 116 -21.10 3.16 8.33
CA ASP A 116 -22.08 2.06 8.40
C ASP A 116 -22.36 1.56 9.82
N HIS A 117 -21.92 2.29 10.83
CA HIS A 117 -22.17 1.91 12.22
C HIS A 117 -23.40 2.57 12.80
#